data_03454442212b385ff9580b936a5f6339
#
_entry.id   03454442212b385ff9580b936a5f6339
#
_cell.length_a   1.000
_cell.length_b   1.000
_cell.length_c   1.000
_cell.angle_alpha   90.00
_cell.angle_beta   90.00
_cell.angle_gamma   90.00
#
_symmetry.space_group_name_H-M   'P 1'
#
loop_
_entity.id
_entity.type
_entity.pdbx_description
1 polymer ?
#
loop_
_entity_poly.entity_id
_entity_poly.type
_entity_poly.pdbx_seq_one_letter_code
_entity_poly.pdbx_strand_id
1 'polypeptide(L)'
;MNYAYYPGCSGQGTSVEYDTSTRAVCRALGINLLDIPDWSCCGSTPAHTVDHLLSSALAARNLALAEDMDVAAVITPCPSCLTNLKMAVHRMSDREFRVQVNELLDKPAQRTVPVKSVLQVLAEDIGPEAVAEMLPDKPLAGLKLAPYYGCIMNRPPEVMQFDDHENPTAMDKLMQALGAEVVPFPLKVECCGASYGIARKDIVARLSGKLLETAEGLGAHAVVTACPLCQMNLDMRQGQASAAAGHKFQLPVFYYTQLIGLALRLPQDELGLSKLCVSPRLALDAMHKARDEEQEKAAAKAQAQAAKQTSKAKAA
;
A
#
# COMPACT_ATOMS: atom_id res chain seq x y z
N MET A 1 -12.55 15.33 2.26
CA MET A 1 -13.55 14.32 1.82
C MET A 1 -13.70 13.27 2.91
N ASN A 2 -14.94 12.78 3.12
CA ASN A 2 -15.23 11.70 4.08
C ASN A 2 -15.26 10.36 3.34
N TYR A 3 -14.59 9.37 3.91
CA TYR A 3 -14.61 7.99 3.43
C TYR A 3 -15.00 7.05 4.55
N ALA A 4 -15.84 6.05 4.25
CA ALA A 4 -16.08 4.94 5.16
C ALA A 4 -14.84 4.03 5.15
N TYR A 5 -14.21 3.86 6.29
CA TYR A 5 -12.98 3.09 6.39
C TYR A 5 -13.25 1.65 6.83
N TYR A 6 -12.81 0.72 6.01
CA TYR A 6 -12.85 -0.71 6.30
C TYR A 6 -11.42 -1.23 6.53
N PRO A 7 -10.96 -1.34 7.79
CA PRO A 7 -9.58 -1.73 8.09
C PRO A 7 -9.28 -3.19 7.73
N GLY A 8 -10.30 -4.04 7.78
CA GLY A 8 -10.17 -5.48 7.66
C GLY A 8 -9.48 -6.14 8.86
N CYS A 9 -9.57 -7.47 8.95
CA CYS A 9 -9.05 -8.23 10.08
C CYS A 9 -7.53 -8.13 10.26
N SER A 10 -6.77 -7.97 9.16
CA SER A 10 -5.31 -7.79 9.22
C SER A 10 -4.91 -6.48 9.90
N GLY A 11 -5.65 -5.40 9.67
CA GLY A 11 -5.40 -4.09 10.26
C GLY A 11 -5.56 -4.07 11.79
N GLN A 12 -6.38 -4.96 12.34
CA GLN A 12 -6.55 -5.13 13.79
C GLN A 12 -5.72 -6.30 14.37
N GLY A 13 -5.00 -7.03 13.55
CA GLY A 13 -4.26 -8.22 13.95
C GLY A 13 -2.80 -8.21 13.50
N THR A 14 -2.53 -8.85 12.38
CA THR A 14 -1.16 -9.13 11.91
C THR A 14 -0.46 -7.97 11.22
N SER A 15 -1.17 -6.89 10.89
CA SER A 15 -0.66 -5.75 10.10
C SER A 15 -1.18 -4.42 10.67
N VAL A 16 -1.11 -4.27 12.00
CA VAL A 16 -1.54 -3.07 12.72
C VAL A 16 -0.76 -1.84 12.24
N GLU A 17 0.52 -2.00 11.91
CA GLU A 17 1.39 -0.95 11.36
C GLU A 17 0.89 -0.41 10.00
N TYR A 18 0.20 -1.24 9.22
CA TYR A 18 -0.42 -0.78 7.98
C TYR A 18 -1.66 0.08 8.25
N ASP A 19 -2.50 -0.32 9.21
CA ASP A 19 -3.67 0.47 9.63
C ASP A 19 -3.22 1.80 10.24
N THR A 20 -2.28 1.77 11.20
CA THR A 20 -1.81 2.99 11.87
C THR A 20 -1.16 3.97 10.90
N SER A 21 -0.28 3.51 10.01
CA SER A 21 0.35 4.36 9.01
C SER A 21 -0.66 4.89 7.98
N THR A 22 -1.67 4.09 7.59
CA THR A 22 -2.75 4.54 6.72
C THR A 22 -3.54 5.68 7.35
N ARG A 23 -3.96 5.52 8.61
CA ARG A 23 -4.70 6.56 9.35
C ARG A 23 -3.88 7.84 9.55
N ALA A 24 -2.60 7.69 9.88
CA ALA A 24 -1.70 8.83 10.06
C ALA A 24 -1.51 9.62 8.75
N VAL A 25 -1.26 8.93 7.64
CA VAL A 25 -1.13 9.54 6.33
C VAL A 25 -2.43 10.20 5.87
N CYS A 26 -3.56 9.50 5.97
CA CYS A 26 -4.86 10.07 5.59
C CYS A 26 -5.16 11.35 6.39
N ARG A 27 -4.94 11.34 7.70
CA ARG A 27 -5.11 12.52 8.56
C ARG A 27 -4.21 13.67 8.12
N ALA A 28 -2.93 13.40 7.83
CA ALA A 28 -1.99 14.43 7.38
C ALA A 28 -2.35 15.03 6.02
N LEU A 29 -2.98 14.25 5.14
CA LEU A 29 -3.46 14.69 3.82
C LEU A 29 -4.89 15.27 3.84
N GLY A 30 -5.50 15.44 5.01
CA GLY A 30 -6.87 15.98 5.14
C GLY A 30 -7.98 15.01 4.67
N ILE A 31 -7.68 13.73 4.57
CA ILE A 31 -8.64 12.67 4.26
C ILE A 31 -9.28 12.23 5.57
N ASN A 32 -10.60 12.40 5.69
CA ASN A 32 -11.35 12.00 6.88
C ASN A 32 -11.82 10.55 6.78
N LEU A 33 -11.32 9.70 7.67
CA LEU A 33 -11.66 8.28 7.76
C LEU A 33 -12.72 8.08 8.85
N LEU A 34 -13.90 7.61 8.46
CA LEU A 34 -14.99 7.24 9.35
C LEU A 34 -15.07 5.71 9.40
N ASP A 35 -14.77 5.12 10.54
CA ASP A 35 -14.85 3.66 10.68
C ASP A 35 -16.29 3.17 10.43
N ILE A 36 -16.44 2.11 9.63
CA ILE A 36 -17.73 1.46 9.46
C ILE A 36 -18.13 0.86 10.82
N PRO A 37 -19.28 1.25 11.40
CA PRO A 37 -19.69 0.69 12.68
C PRO A 37 -20.00 -0.80 12.56
N ASP A 38 -19.65 -1.58 13.58
CA ASP A 38 -19.96 -3.02 13.64
C ASP A 38 -19.56 -3.83 12.40
N TRP A 39 -18.44 -3.43 11.74
CA TRP A 39 -17.94 -4.16 10.58
C TRP A 39 -17.53 -5.60 10.94
N SER A 40 -17.63 -6.52 10.01
CA SER A 40 -17.23 -7.92 10.13
C SER A 40 -16.24 -8.32 9.04
N CYS A 41 -15.67 -9.53 9.14
CA CYS A 41 -14.74 -10.04 8.12
C CYS A 41 -15.40 -10.03 6.73
N CYS A 42 -14.62 -9.64 5.71
CA CYS A 42 -15.08 -9.60 4.31
C CYS A 42 -15.26 -10.99 3.68
N GLY A 43 -14.93 -12.07 4.41
CA GLY A 43 -15.01 -13.44 3.90
C GLY A 43 -13.88 -13.85 2.94
N SER A 44 -12.85 -13.02 2.79
CA SER A 44 -11.66 -13.39 2.01
C SER A 44 -11.00 -14.63 2.61
N THR A 45 -10.49 -15.52 1.94
CA THR A 45 -9.83 -16.79 2.26
C THR A 45 -10.76 -17.99 2.40
N PRO A 46 -11.41 -18.31 3.49
CA PRO A 46 -12.21 -19.54 3.46
C PRO A 46 -13.53 -19.37 2.72
N ALA A 47 -14.27 -18.30 2.94
CA ALA A 47 -15.64 -18.19 2.42
C ALA A 47 -15.71 -18.14 0.89
N HIS A 48 -14.83 -17.35 0.23
CA HIS A 48 -14.87 -17.21 -1.23
C HIS A 48 -14.50 -18.50 -2.00
N THR A 49 -13.78 -19.43 -1.35
CA THR A 49 -13.43 -20.72 -1.94
C THR A 49 -14.49 -21.79 -1.73
N VAL A 50 -15.35 -21.61 -0.75
CA VAL A 50 -16.40 -22.57 -0.38
C VAL A 50 -17.74 -22.21 -1.01
N ASP A 51 -18.14 -20.93 -0.89
CA ASP A 51 -19.47 -20.48 -1.31
C ASP A 51 -19.44 -19.00 -1.71
N HIS A 52 -19.83 -18.72 -2.95
CA HIS A 52 -19.89 -17.36 -3.49
C HIS A 52 -21.02 -16.53 -2.87
N LEU A 53 -22.15 -17.15 -2.51
CA LEU A 53 -23.26 -16.47 -1.86
C LEU A 53 -22.88 -16.02 -0.46
N LEU A 54 -22.31 -16.92 0.35
CA LEU A 54 -21.79 -16.61 1.68
C LEU A 54 -20.73 -15.49 1.63
N SER A 55 -19.75 -15.62 0.74
CA SER A 55 -18.69 -14.61 0.58
C SER A 55 -19.25 -13.24 0.21
N SER A 56 -20.23 -13.20 -0.69
CA SER A 56 -20.88 -11.96 -1.10
C SER A 56 -21.76 -11.37 0.02
N ALA A 57 -22.45 -12.20 0.80
CA ALA A 57 -23.26 -11.75 1.94
C ALA A 57 -22.38 -11.11 3.03
N LEU A 58 -21.24 -11.73 3.38
CA LEU A 58 -20.29 -11.17 4.35
C LEU A 58 -19.75 -9.79 3.90
N ALA A 59 -19.40 -9.65 2.63
CA ALA A 59 -18.96 -8.38 2.07
C ALA A 59 -20.10 -7.35 2.00
N ALA A 60 -21.28 -7.76 1.53
CA ALA A 60 -22.45 -6.91 1.36
C ALA A 60 -22.97 -6.37 2.70
N ARG A 61 -22.86 -7.12 3.80
CA ARG A 61 -23.17 -6.64 5.15
C ARG A 61 -22.39 -5.35 5.50
N ASN A 62 -21.11 -5.36 5.24
CA ASN A 62 -20.27 -4.17 5.50
C ASN A 62 -20.63 -2.99 4.60
N LEU A 63 -20.98 -3.26 3.34
CA LEU A 63 -21.43 -2.23 2.41
C LEU A 63 -22.78 -1.64 2.85
N ALA A 64 -23.73 -2.46 3.29
CA ALA A 64 -25.02 -2.02 3.79
C ALA A 64 -24.89 -1.10 5.01
N LEU A 65 -23.91 -1.35 5.90
CA LEU A 65 -23.62 -0.44 7.02
C LEU A 65 -23.03 0.90 6.56
N ALA A 66 -22.16 0.87 5.54
CA ALA A 66 -21.57 2.08 4.99
C ALA A 66 -22.57 2.93 4.20
N GLU A 67 -23.63 2.34 3.64
CA GLU A 67 -24.66 3.07 2.88
C GLU A 67 -25.47 4.07 3.73
N ASP A 68 -25.44 3.95 5.05
CA ASP A 68 -26.08 4.93 5.98
C ASP A 68 -25.11 6.08 6.34
N MET A 69 -23.86 6.00 5.93
CA MET A 69 -22.86 7.01 6.22
C MET A 69 -22.83 8.05 5.10
N ASP A 70 -22.65 9.31 5.46
CA ASP A 70 -22.44 10.40 4.49
C ASP A 70 -20.98 10.39 4.01
N VAL A 71 -20.68 9.52 3.04
CA VAL A 71 -19.33 9.25 2.56
C VAL A 71 -19.25 9.16 1.04
N ALA A 72 -18.09 9.49 0.49
CA ALA A 72 -17.83 9.42 -0.95
C ALA A 72 -17.63 7.98 -1.44
N ALA A 73 -17.00 7.15 -0.63
CA ALA A 73 -16.73 5.73 -0.93
C ALA A 73 -16.39 4.95 0.34
N VAL A 74 -16.47 3.63 0.26
CA VAL A 74 -15.80 2.70 1.19
C VAL A 74 -14.36 2.54 0.73
N ILE A 75 -13.40 2.75 1.64
CA ILE A 75 -11.98 2.51 1.34
C ILE A 75 -11.37 1.48 2.27
N THR A 76 -10.46 0.67 1.71
CA THR A 76 -9.74 -0.36 2.46
C THR A 76 -8.27 -0.41 2.05
N PRO A 77 -7.34 -0.65 2.99
CA PRO A 77 -5.93 -0.82 2.67
C PRO A 77 -5.62 -2.22 2.11
N CYS A 78 -6.43 -3.22 2.43
CA CYS A 78 -6.16 -4.62 2.09
C CYS A 78 -6.73 -5.01 0.71
N PRO A 79 -5.90 -5.45 -0.28
CA PRO A 79 -6.39 -5.89 -1.59
C PRO A 79 -7.36 -7.07 -1.53
N SER A 80 -7.17 -7.99 -0.59
CA SER A 80 -8.11 -9.12 -0.43
C SER A 80 -9.50 -8.66 0.02
N CYS A 81 -9.55 -7.67 0.91
CA CYS A 81 -10.81 -7.05 1.31
C CYS A 81 -11.42 -6.27 0.15
N LEU A 82 -10.60 -5.47 -0.55
CA LEU A 82 -11.02 -4.72 -1.74
C LEU A 82 -11.67 -5.64 -2.78
N THR A 83 -10.98 -6.73 -3.13
CA THR A 83 -11.49 -7.70 -4.11
C THR A 83 -12.83 -8.27 -3.67
N ASN A 84 -12.98 -8.70 -2.42
CA ASN A 84 -14.24 -9.28 -1.94
C ASN A 84 -15.38 -8.27 -1.91
N LEU A 85 -15.12 -7.03 -1.47
CA LEU A 85 -16.13 -5.97 -1.49
C LEU A 85 -16.56 -5.63 -2.92
N LYS A 86 -15.61 -5.45 -3.84
CA LYS A 86 -15.92 -5.17 -5.26
C LYS A 86 -16.58 -6.36 -5.96
N MET A 87 -16.15 -7.60 -5.68
CA MET A 87 -16.77 -8.80 -6.24
C MET A 87 -18.22 -8.97 -5.75
N ALA A 88 -18.52 -8.64 -4.50
CA ALA A 88 -19.91 -8.63 -4.01
C ALA A 88 -20.75 -7.61 -4.79
N VAL A 89 -20.27 -6.37 -4.96
CA VAL A 89 -20.93 -5.34 -5.79
C VAL A 89 -21.15 -5.84 -7.20
N HIS A 90 -20.15 -6.46 -7.82
CA HIS A 90 -20.19 -6.98 -9.18
C HIS A 90 -21.22 -8.11 -9.31
N ARG A 91 -21.18 -9.13 -8.45
CA ARG A 91 -22.13 -10.27 -8.47
C ARG A 91 -23.56 -9.84 -8.18
N MET A 92 -23.76 -8.92 -7.24
CA MET A 92 -25.07 -8.32 -6.95
C MET A 92 -25.61 -7.43 -8.07
N SER A 93 -24.90 -7.23 -9.18
CA SER A 93 -25.47 -6.63 -10.39
C SER A 93 -26.53 -7.54 -11.03
N ASP A 94 -26.40 -8.84 -10.85
CA ASP A 94 -27.47 -9.79 -11.13
C ASP A 94 -28.58 -9.64 -10.07
N ARG A 95 -29.82 -9.53 -10.55
CA ARG A 95 -30.97 -9.25 -9.69
C ARG A 95 -31.31 -10.45 -8.79
N GLU A 96 -31.25 -11.64 -9.32
CA GLU A 96 -31.62 -12.87 -8.57
C GLU A 96 -30.58 -13.15 -7.49
N PHE A 97 -29.31 -13.04 -7.84
CA PHE A 97 -28.22 -13.17 -6.87
C PHE A 97 -28.29 -12.12 -5.77
N ARG A 98 -28.62 -10.86 -6.11
CA ARG A 98 -28.80 -9.80 -5.11
C ARG A 98 -29.94 -10.09 -4.13
N VAL A 99 -31.05 -10.64 -4.60
CA VAL A 99 -32.15 -11.07 -3.73
C VAL A 99 -31.68 -12.14 -2.74
N GLN A 100 -30.99 -13.17 -3.24
CA GLN A 100 -30.44 -14.24 -2.39
C GLN A 100 -29.45 -13.71 -1.33
N VAL A 101 -28.57 -12.78 -1.72
CA VAL A 101 -27.64 -12.13 -0.77
C VAL A 101 -28.41 -11.36 0.29
N ASN A 102 -29.39 -10.55 -0.11
CA ASN A 102 -30.15 -9.70 0.80
C ASN A 102 -31.06 -10.48 1.76
N GLU A 103 -31.50 -11.68 1.39
CA GLU A 103 -32.25 -12.58 2.27
C GLU A 103 -31.39 -13.09 3.45
N LEU A 104 -30.05 -13.03 3.35
CA LEU A 104 -29.12 -13.40 4.41
C LEU A 104 -28.71 -12.24 5.31
N LEU A 105 -29.15 -11.00 5.01
CA LEU A 105 -28.74 -9.79 5.71
C LEU A 105 -29.90 -9.22 6.52
N ASP A 106 -29.59 -8.76 7.76
CA ASP A 106 -30.54 -8.01 8.57
C ASP A 106 -30.93 -6.68 7.89
N LYS A 107 -29.97 -6.08 7.17
CA LYS A 107 -30.15 -4.86 6.38
C LYS A 107 -29.76 -5.11 4.93
N PRO A 108 -30.70 -4.96 3.97
CA PRO A 108 -30.40 -5.15 2.55
C PRO A 108 -29.37 -4.12 2.03
N ALA A 109 -28.36 -4.58 1.31
CA ALA A 109 -27.40 -3.75 0.61
C ALA A 109 -27.95 -3.28 -0.74
N GLN A 110 -27.85 -1.96 -1.00
CA GLN A 110 -28.35 -1.31 -2.22
C GLN A 110 -27.27 -1.13 -3.30
N ARG A 111 -25.99 -1.33 -2.97
CA ARG A 111 -24.82 -1.12 -3.85
C ARG A 111 -24.60 0.37 -4.24
N THR A 112 -25.00 1.27 -3.39
CA THR A 112 -24.94 2.71 -3.71
C THR A 112 -23.58 3.34 -3.43
N VAL A 113 -22.77 2.74 -2.56
CA VAL A 113 -21.47 3.29 -2.16
C VAL A 113 -20.35 2.64 -2.98
N PRO A 114 -19.53 3.42 -3.71
CA PRO A 114 -18.35 2.92 -4.42
C PRO A 114 -17.32 2.32 -3.45
N VAL A 115 -16.50 1.40 -3.96
CA VAL A 115 -15.41 0.79 -3.18
C VAL A 115 -14.07 1.09 -3.85
N LYS A 116 -13.12 1.64 -3.11
CA LYS A 116 -11.75 1.95 -3.58
C LYS A 116 -10.70 1.37 -2.65
N SER A 117 -9.47 1.19 -3.15
CA SER A 117 -8.32 1.02 -2.27
C SER A 117 -7.85 2.38 -1.74
N VAL A 118 -7.17 2.37 -0.60
CA VAL A 118 -6.48 3.59 -0.13
C VAL A 118 -5.45 4.07 -1.16
N LEU A 119 -4.75 3.13 -1.82
CA LEU A 119 -3.82 3.46 -2.90
C LEU A 119 -4.52 4.17 -4.08
N GLN A 120 -5.71 3.71 -4.45
CA GLN A 120 -6.51 4.33 -5.51
C GLN A 120 -6.90 5.77 -5.16
N VAL A 121 -7.34 6.01 -3.93
CA VAL A 121 -7.69 7.36 -3.44
C VAL A 121 -6.47 8.29 -3.49
N LEU A 122 -5.30 7.82 -3.04
CA LEU A 122 -4.08 8.63 -3.06
C LEU A 122 -3.58 8.90 -4.48
N ALA A 123 -3.79 7.98 -5.41
CA ALA A 123 -3.32 8.11 -6.79
C ALA A 123 -4.29 8.90 -7.69
N GLU A 124 -5.60 8.73 -7.51
CA GLU A 124 -6.63 9.32 -8.40
C GLU A 124 -7.34 10.53 -7.79
N ASP A 125 -7.75 10.45 -6.51
CA ASP A 125 -8.57 11.50 -5.90
C ASP A 125 -7.71 12.64 -5.34
N ILE A 126 -6.47 12.35 -4.88
CA ILE A 126 -5.50 13.34 -4.41
C ILE A 126 -4.49 13.66 -5.51
N GLY A 127 -3.86 12.65 -6.08
CA GLY A 127 -2.80 12.74 -7.09
C GLY A 127 -1.39 12.80 -6.49
N PRO A 128 -0.41 12.16 -7.16
CA PRO A 128 0.99 12.15 -6.70
C PRO A 128 1.60 13.56 -6.60
N GLU A 129 1.26 14.44 -7.54
CA GLU A 129 1.73 15.82 -7.59
C GLU A 129 1.25 16.62 -6.38
N ALA A 130 -0.04 16.50 -6.01
CA ALA A 130 -0.60 17.19 -4.85
C ALA A 130 0.04 16.73 -3.54
N VAL A 131 0.37 15.42 -3.42
CA VAL A 131 1.11 14.92 -2.26
C VAL A 131 2.53 15.51 -2.22
N ALA A 132 3.20 15.62 -3.39
CA ALA A 132 4.55 16.19 -3.48
C ALA A 132 4.57 17.70 -3.21
N GLU A 133 3.56 18.45 -3.63
CA GLU A 133 3.45 19.90 -3.40
C GLU A 133 3.32 20.27 -1.90
N MET A 134 2.88 19.34 -1.07
CA MET A 134 2.84 19.52 0.39
C MET A 134 4.24 19.46 1.04
N LEU A 135 5.27 19.09 0.28
CA LEU A 135 6.63 18.84 0.78
C LEU A 135 7.59 19.88 0.23
N PRO A 136 8.50 20.41 1.07
CA PRO A 136 9.48 21.42 0.64
C PRO A 136 10.63 20.84 -0.20
N ASP A 137 10.81 19.54 -0.19
CA ASP A 137 11.94 18.80 -0.76
C ASP A 137 11.50 17.44 -1.31
N LYS A 138 12.46 16.62 -1.72
CA LYS A 138 12.26 15.23 -2.13
C LYS A 138 12.70 14.27 -1.01
N PRO A 139 11.85 14.02 -0.01
CA PRO A 139 12.25 13.37 1.23
C PRO A 139 12.72 11.92 1.07
N LEU A 140 12.30 11.22 -0.01
CA LEU A 140 12.71 9.86 -0.32
C LEU A 140 13.89 9.79 -1.31
N ALA A 141 14.58 10.92 -1.58
CA ALA A 141 15.76 10.94 -2.44
C ALA A 141 16.84 9.96 -1.93
N GLY A 142 17.49 9.26 -2.85
CA GLY A 142 18.49 8.23 -2.55
C GLY A 142 17.92 6.85 -2.20
N LEU A 143 16.61 6.71 -2.05
CA LEU A 143 15.96 5.43 -1.79
C LEU A 143 15.59 4.76 -3.11
N LYS A 144 16.07 3.52 -3.33
CA LYS A 144 15.74 2.67 -4.48
C LYS A 144 14.69 1.64 -4.08
N LEU A 145 13.52 1.66 -4.73
CA LEU A 145 12.37 0.86 -4.36
C LEU A 145 11.98 -0.12 -5.47
N ALA A 146 11.74 -1.38 -5.09
CA ALA A 146 11.06 -2.36 -5.92
C ALA A 146 9.55 -2.32 -5.62
N PRO A 147 8.70 -1.83 -6.54
CA PRO A 147 7.27 -1.73 -6.32
C PRO A 147 6.59 -3.09 -6.51
N TYR A 148 5.87 -3.55 -5.50
CA TYR A 148 5.19 -4.83 -5.53
C TYR A 148 3.70 -4.69 -5.13
N TYR A 149 2.83 -4.76 -6.12
CA TYR A 149 1.37 -4.62 -5.96
C TYR A 149 0.70 -5.91 -5.47
N GLY A 150 1.33 -7.05 -5.79
CA GLY A 150 0.71 -8.36 -5.58
C GLY A 150 -0.35 -8.69 -6.64
N CYS A 151 -0.86 -9.92 -6.58
CA CYS A 151 -1.61 -10.53 -7.69
C CYS A 151 -3.07 -10.07 -7.83
N ILE A 152 -3.69 -9.46 -6.80
CA ILE A 152 -5.14 -9.19 -6.78
C ILE A 152 -5.50 -7.69 -6.63
N MET A 153 -4.54 -6.78 -6.54
CA MET A 153 -4.82 -5.35 -6.40
C MET A 153 -5.58 -4.81 -7.62
N ASN A 154 -5.18 -5.25 -8.82
CA ASN A 154 -5.65 -4.75 -10.09
C ASN A 154 -6.36 -5.82 -10.94
N ARG A 155 -6.61 -7.03 -10.38
CA ARG A 155 -7.20 -8.17 -11.10
C ARG A 155 -8.41 -8.75 -10.36
N PRO A 156 -9.47 -9.14 -11.07
CA PRO A 156 -9.65 -8.99 -12.52
C PRO A 156 -9.98 -7.53 -12.90
N PRO A 157 -9.51 -7.05 -14.07
CA PRO A 157 -9.60 -5.62 -14.42
C PRO A 157 -11.04 -5.10 -14.54
N GLU A 158 -11.96 -5.91 -14.99
CA GLU A 158 -13.38 -5.56 -15.11
C GLU A 158 -14.07 -5.26 -13.78
N VAL A 159 -13.53 -5.81 -12.68
CA VAL A 159 -14.02 -5.59 -11.31
C VAL A 159 -13.21 -4.52 -10.59
N MET A 160 -11.89 -4.60 -10.69
CA MET A 160 -11.01 -3.72 -9.92
C MET A 160 -10.99 -2.29 -10.47
N GLN A 161 -11.04 -2.11 -11.79
CA GLN A 161 -11.14 -0.81 -12.47
C GLN A 161 -10.17 0.23 -11.90
N PHE A 162 -8.91 -0.18 -11.75
CA PHE A 162 -7.84 0.65 -11.20
C PHE A 162 -6.50 0.25 -11.80
N ASP A 163 -5.80 1.21 -12.41
CA ASP A 163 -4.46 1.08 -12.97
C ASP A 163 -4.32 -0.10 -13.98
N ASP A 164 -3.17 -0.26 -14.58
CA ASP A 164 -2.88 -1.38 -15.47
C ASP A 164 -2.78 -2.69 -14.68
N HIS A 165 -3.44 -3.74 -15.14
CA HIS A 165 -3.49 -5.02 -14.43
C HIS A 165 -2.25 -5.89 -14.64
N GLU A 166 -1.40 -5.57 -15.63
CA GLU A 166 -0.14 -6.27 -15.92
C GLU A 166 1.08 -5.45 -15.50
N ASN A 167 1.05 -4.14 -15.69
CA ASN A 167 2.14 -3.24 -15.34
C ASN A 167 1.64 -1.98 -14.62
N PRO A 168 1.11 -2.11 -13.39
CA PRO A 168 0.61 -0.98 -12.62
C PRO A 168 1.71 0.04 -12.31
N THR A 169 1.32 1.32 -12.23
CA THR A 169 2.24 2.46 -12.03
C THR A 169 1.78 3.46 -10.97
N ALA A 170 0.60 3.30 -10.39
CA ALA A 170 0.05 4.24 -9.42
C ALA A 170 0.95 4.41 -8.17
N MET A 171 1.41 3.31 -7.57
CA MET A 171 2.33 3.34 -6.44
C MET A 171 3.73 3.83 -6.86
N ASP A 172 4.18 3.46 -8.06
CA ASP A 172 5.45 3.93 -8.63
C ASP A 172 5.47 5.46 -8.71
N LYS A 173 4.42 6.05 -9.29
CA LYS A 173 4.28 7.50 -9.45
C LYS A 173 4.25 8.24 -8.10
N LEU A 174 3.54 7.68 -7.11
CA LEU A 174 3.54 8.22 -5.75
C LEU A 174 4.95 8.24 -5.16
N MET A 175 5.69 7.13 -5.24
CA MET A 175 7.05 7.05 -4.70
C MET A 175 8.02 7.97 -5.45
N GLN A 176 7.91 8.05 -6.78
CA GLN A 176 8.71 8.94 -7.62
C GLN A 176 8.43 10.42 -7.33
N ALA A 177 7.17 10.80 -7.13
CA ALA A 177 6.80 12.17 -6.78
C ALA A 177 7.43 12.61 -5.44
N LEU A 178 7.62 11.67 -4.51
CA LEU A 178 8.31 11.90 -3.24
C LEU A 178 9.84 11.83 -3.33
N GLY A 179 10.38 11.55 -4.52
CA GLY A 179 11.81 11.58 -4.84
C GLY A 179 12.52 10.22 -4.81
N ALA A 180 11.82 9.12 -4.56
CA ALA A 180 12.43 7.79 -4.65
C ALA A 180 12.76 7.40 -6.09
N GLU A 181 13.82 6.61 -6.26
CA GLU A 181 14.11 5.89 -7.50
C GLU A 181 13.32 4.58 -7.49
N VAL A 182 12.43 4.39 -8.45
CA VAL A 182 11.68 3.15 -8.62
C VAL A 182 12.40 2.28 -9.64
N VAL A 183 12.89 1.10 -9.20
CA VAL A 183 13.58 0.17 -10.10
C VAL A 183 12.58 -0.51 -11.05
N PRO A 184 12.99 -0.90 -12.27
CA PRO A 184 12.11 -1.54 -13.25
C PRO A 184 11.81 -2.99 -12.85
N PHE A 185 11.03 -3.17 -11.79
CA PHE A 185 10.73 -4.47 -11.21
C PHE A 185 9.72 -5.25 -12.05
N PRO A 186 10.10 -6.37 -12.68
CA PRO A 186 9.23 -7.08 -13.64
C PRO A 186 8.18 -7.95 -12.97
N LEU A 187 8.27 -8.17 -11.64
CA LEU A 187 7.41 -9.10 -10.91
C LEU A 187 6.34 -8.37 -10.06
N LYS A 188 5.95 -7.16 -10.47
CA LYS A 188 5.01 -6.30 -9.74
C LYS A 188 3.70 -6.99 -9.33
N VAL A 189 3.20 -7.88 -10.17
CA VAL A 189 1.88 -8.54 -10.03
C VAL A 189 1.97 -10.06 -9.89
N GLU A 190 3.18 -10.59 -9.70
CA GLU A 190 3.39 -12.01 -9.43
C GLU A 190 2.89 -12.40 -8.02
N CYS A 191 2.65 -13.68 -7.79
CA CYS A 191 2.14 -14.15 -6.50
C CYS A 191 3.26 -14.40 -5.49
N CYS A 192 3.12 -13.89 -4.26
CA CYS A 192 4.02 -14.19 -3.13
C CYS A 192 3.73 -15.54 -2.45
N GLY A 193 2.68 -16.25 -2.87
CA GLY A 193 2.19 -17.46 -2.21
C GLY A 193 1.00 -17.21 -1.27
N ALA A 194 0.58 -15.95 -1.08
CA ALA A 194 -0.61 -15.56 -0.32
C ALA A 194 -0.79 -16.36 0.99
N SER A 195 -1.94 -17.01 1.18
CA SER A 195 -2.31 -17.75 2.39
C SER A 195 -1.69 -19.16 2.51
N TYR A 196 -0.89 -19.60 1.53
CA TYR A 196 -0.23 -20.93 1.60
C TYR A 196 0.85 -21.05 2.68
N GLY A 197 1.17 -19.97 3.38
CA GLY A 197 2.22 -19.91 4.39
C GLY A 197 2.10 -20.89 5.55
N ILE A 198 0.93 -21.50 5.76
CA ILE A 198 0.73 -22.58 6.74
C ILE A 198 0.76 -23.95 6.04
N ALA A 199 -0.04 -24.12 4.99
CA ALA A 199 -0.24 -25.41 4.35
C ALA A 199 0.94 -25.83 3.45
N ARG A 200 1.58 -24.89 2.77
CA ARG A 200 2.66 -25.12 1.80
C ARG A 200 3.77 -24.07 1.92
N LYS A 201 4.48 -24.12 3.05
CA LYS A 201 5.60 -23.20 3.35
C LYS A 201 6.69 -23.22 2.27
N ASP A 202 6.92 -24.38 1.65
CA ASP A 202 7.86 -24.57 0.55
C ASP A 202 7.51 -23.71 -0.68
N ILE A 203 6.23 -23.63 -1.04
CA ILE A 203 5.76 -22.79 -2.15
C ILE A 203 5.98 -21.31 -1.83
N VAL A 204 5.58 -20.87 -0.63
CA VAL A 204 5.75 -19.47 -0.23
C VAL A 204 7.22 -19.07 -0.19
N ALA A 205 8.08 -19.91 0.41
CA ALA A 205 9.51 -19.64 0.48
C ALA A 205 10.14 -19.47 -0.90
N ARG A 206 9.78 -20.33 -1.87
CA ARG A 206 10.27 -20.26 -3.25
C ARG A 206 9.76 -19.02 -3.98
N LEU A 207 8.46 -18.73 -3.90
CA LEU A 207 7.86 -17.58 -4.60
C LEU A 207 8.37 -16.26 -4.01
N SER A 208 8.37 -16.13 -2.68
CA SER A 208 8.91 -14.94 -2.01
C SER A 208 10.40 -14.78 -2.25
N GLY A 209 11.17 -15.88 -2.25
CA GLY A 209 12.60 -15.87 -2.57
C GLY A 209 12.87 -15.30 -3.96
N LYS A 210 12.12 -15.73 -4.98
CA LYS A 210 12.24 -15.20 -6.35
C LYS A 210 11.97 -13.68 -6.41
N LEU A 211 10.95 -13.19 -5.67
CA LEU A 211 10.65 -11.77 -5.62
C LEU A 211 11.79 -10.97 -4.97
N LEU A 212 12.29 -11.45 -3.84
CA LEU A 212 13.38 -10.79 -3.10
C LEU A 212 14.70 -10.82 -3.89
N GLU A 213 15.08 -11.95 -4.47
CA GLU A 213 16.26 -12.09 -5.32
C GLU A 213 16.22 -11.14 -6.52
N THR A 214 15.07 -11.05 -7.18
CA THR A 214 14.90 -10.12 -8.30
C THR A 214 15.02 -8.65 -7.86
N ALA A 215 14.44 -8.28 -6.71
CA ALA A 215 14.55 -6.93 -6.18
C ALA A 215 15.99 -6.57 -5.78
N GLU A 216 16.72 -7.47 -5.10
CA GLU A 216 18.13 -7.29 -4.76
C GLU A 216 19.01 -7.22 -6.02
N GLY A 217 18.77 -8.08 -7.02
CA GLY A 217 19.48 -8.06 -8.30
C GLY A 217 19.33 -6.76 -9.09
N LEU A 218 18.23 -6.03 -8.87
CA LEU A 218 18.00 -4.69 -9.43
C LEU A 218 18.59 -3.58 -8.56
N GLY A 219 19.24 -3.89 -7.45
CA GLY A 219 19.85 -2.93 -6.54
C GLY A 219 18.82 -2.16 -5.70
N ALA A 220 17.64 -2.72 -5.48
CA ALA A 220 16.65 -2.10 -4.60
C ALA A 220 17.15 -2.06 -3.15
N HIS A 221 16.90 -0.96 -2.46
CA HIS A 221 17.16 -0.80 -1.02
C HIS A 221 16.00 -1.36 -0.18
N ALA A 222 14.81 -1.44 -0.76
CA ALA A 222 13.62 -1.97 -0.12
C ALA A 222 12.57 -2.40 -1.16
N VAL A 223 11.65 -3.27 -0.74
CA VAL A 223 10.39 -3.50 -1.44
C VAL A 223 9.32 -2.58 -0.87
N VAL A 224 8.48 -2.00 -1.72
CA VAL A 224 7.27 -1.27 -1.31
C VAL A 224 6.03 -2.04 -1.75
N THR A 225 5.08 -2.26 -0.82
CA THR A 225 3.88 -3.05 -1.11
C THR A 225 2.60 -2.42 -0.54
N ALA A 226 1.46 -2.87 -1.06
CA ALA A 226 0.12 -2.44 -0.64
C ALA A 226 -0.72 -3.58 -0.02
N CYS A 227 -0.12 -4.75 0.25
CA CYS A 227 -0.88 -5.92 0.69
C CYS A 227 -0.33 -6.52 1.99
N PRO A 228 -1.17 -6.70 3.03
CA PRO A 228 -0.76 -7.31 4.30
C PRO A 228 -0.17 -8.72 4.17
N LEU A 229 -0.78 -9.58 3.35
CA LEU A 229 -0.25 -10.93 3.11
C LEU A 229 1.07 -10.92 2.37
N CYS A 230 1.26 -9.98 1.44
CA CYS A 230 2.50 -9.83 0.70
C CYS A 230 3.62 -9.35 1.62
N GLN A 231 3.37 -8.34 2.43
CA GLN A 231 4.34 -7.84 3.40
C GLN A 231 4.75 -8.96 4.37
N MET A 232 3.79 -9.66 4.96
CA MET A 232 4.06 -10.78 5.86
C MET A 232 4.92 -11.88 5.20
N ASN A 233 4.66 -12.23 3.95
CA ASN A 233 5.43 -13.25 3.25
C ASN A 233 6.84 -12.77 2.87
N LEU A 234 7.00 -11.50 2.51
CA LEU A 234 8.28 -10.96 2.06
C LEU A 234 9.14 -10.45 3.22
N ASP A 235 8.56 -10.00 4.32
CA ASP A 235 9.30 -9.50 5.49
C ASP A 235 9.50 -10.60 6.56
N MET A 236 8.42 -11.08 7.17
CA MET A 236 8.50 -12.03 8.29
C MET A 236 9.07 -13.38 7.88
N ARG A 237 8.85 -13.82 6.63
CA ARG A 237 9.29 -15.13 6.12
C ARG A 237 10.62 -15.09 5.36
N GLN A 238 11.37 -13.98 5.40
CA GLN A 238 12.66 -13.90 4.71
C GLN A 238 13.66 -14.99 5.14
N GLY A 239 13.64 -15.39 6.42
CA GLY A 239 14.46 -16.51 6.88
C GLY A 239 14.13 -17.83 6.18
N GLN A 240 12.85 -18.10 5.89
CA GLN A 240 12.43 -19.30 5.15
C GLN A 240 12.78 -19.19 3.67
N ALA A 241 12.57 -18.02 3.07
CA ALA A 241 12.98 -17.74 1.69
C ALA A 241 14.49 -17.86 1.51
N SER A 242 15.27 -17.33 2.44
CA SER A 242 16.74 -17.43 2.47
C SER A 242 17.23 -18.88 2.53
N ALA A 243 16.63 -19.70 3.39
CA ALA A 243 16.97 -21.11 3.48
C ALA A 243 16.65 -21.88 2.19
N ALA A 244 15.54 -21.55 1.53
CA ALA A 244 15.14 -22.19 0.28
C ALA A 244 16.01 -21.76 -0.91
N ALA A 245 16.48 -20.52 -0.93
CA ALA A 245 17.31 -19.94 -1.98
C ALA A 245 18.82 -20.24 -1.80
N GLY A 246 19.27 -20.66 -0.60
CA GLY A 246 20.68 -20.75 -0.25
C GLY A 246 21.39 -19.39 -0.18
N HIS A 247 20.64 -18.30 -0.07
CA HIS A 247 21.10 -16.92 -0.04
C HIS A 247 20.41 -16.15 1.10
N LYS A 248 21.15 -15.33 1.84
CA LYS A 248 20.59 -14.57 2.96
C LYS A 248 20.03 -13.24 2.46
N PHE A 249 18.71 -13.13 2.41
CA PHE A 249 18.01 -11.88 2.17
C PHE A 249 18.00 -11.00 3.42
N GLN A 250 18.12 -9.68 3.23
CA GLN A 250 17.99 -8.64 4.28
C GLN A 250 17.33 -7.38 3.72
N LEU A 251 16.35 -7.54 2.85
CA LEU A 251 15.67 -6.47 2.15
C LEU A 251 14.41 -6.05 2.94
N PRO A 252 14.32 -4.86 3.54
CA PRO A 252 13.14 -4.41 4.26
C PRO A 252 11.95 -4.26 3.32
N VAL A 253 10.74 -4.53 3.84
CA VAL A 253 9.51 -4.47 3.06
C VAL A 253 8.56 -3.48 3.72
N PHE A 254 8.40 -2.31 3.10
CA PHE A 254 7.52 -1.25 3.59
C PHE A 254 6.13 -1.33 2.97
N TYR A 255 5.14 -0.91 3.73
CA TYR A 255 3.91 -0.41 3.13
C TYR A 255 4.14 0.97 2.52
N TYR A 256 3.49 1.25 1.38
CA TYR A 256 3.61 2.57 0.74
C TYR A 256 3.18 3.71 1.69
N THR A 257 2.22 3.48 2.58
CA THR A 257 1.79 4.45 3.60
C THR A 257 2.89 4.76 4.62
N GLN A 258 3.74 3.80 4.97
CA GLN A 258 4.90 4.05 5.82
C GLN A 258 5.90 5.00 5.14
N LEU A 259 6.17 4.80 3.85
CA LEU A 259 7.07 5.66 3.08
C LEU A 259 6.49 7.07 2.86
N ILE A 260 5.19 7.17 2.56
CA ILE A 260 4.51 8.47 2.50
C ILE A 260 4.56 9.17 3.87
N GLY A 261 4.32 8.44 4.96
CA GLY A 261 4.40 8.98 6.31
C GLY A 261 5.80 9.48 6.67
N LEU A 262 6.86 8.74 6.28
CA LEU A 262 8.25 9.20 6.42
C LEU A 262 8.50 10.48 5.61
N ALA A 263 7.99 10.55 4.39
CA ALA A 263 8.09 11.74 3.55
C ALA A 263 7.39 12.94 4.19
N LEU A 264 6.22 12.74 4.79
CA LEU A 264 5.46 13.74 5.53
C LEU A 264 6.05 14.04 6.93
N ARG A 265 7.17 13.41 7.29
CA ARG A 265 7.87 13.56 8.58
C ARG A 265 6.98 13.23 9.79
N LEU A 266 6.07 12.26 9.61
CA LEU A 266 5.23 11.78 10.70
C LEU A 266 6.08 10.98 11.72
N PRO A 267 5.66 10.93 13.01
CA PRO A 267 6.34 10.17 14.04
C PRO A 267 6.48 8.68 13.65
N GLN A 268 7.67 8.11 13.86
CA GLN A 268 7.96 6.72 13.44
C GLN A 268 7.13 5.68 14.20
N ASP A 269 6.69 5.97 15.39
CA ASP A 269 5.78 5.15 16.19
C ASP A 269 4.38 5.07 15.55
N GLU A 270 3.87 6.17 14.99
CA GLU A 270 2.63 6.19 14.21
C GLU A 270 2.74 5.41 12.89
N LEU A 271 3.95 5.26 12.37
CA LEU A 271 4.24 4.48 11.16
C LEU A 271 4.49 3.00 11.44
N GLY A 272 4.67 2.62 12.69
CA GLY A 272 4.89 1.24 13.11
C GLY A 272 6.16 0.60 12.54
N LEU A 273 7.21 1.39 12.23
CA LEU A 273 8.46 0.89 11.63
C LEU A 273 9.19 -0.13 12.49
N SER A 274 9.01 -0.07 13.82
CA SER A 274 9.58 -1.03 14.78
C SER A 274 9.00 -2.45 14.65
N LYS A 275 7.90 -2.63 13.92
CA LYS A 275 7.26 -3.94 13.69
C LYS A 275 7.79 -4.67 12.46
N LEU A 276 8.60 -4.03 11.64
CA LEU A 276 9.26 -4.68 10.51
C LEU A 276 10.23 -5.75 11.03
N CYS A 277 10.13 -6.96 10.51
CA CYS A 277 11.01 -8.08 10.90
C CYS A 277 12.41 -7.90 10.34
N VAL A 278 12.54 -7.36 9.14
CA VAL A 278 13.83 -6.95 8.57
C VAL A 278 14.05 -5.48 8.85
N SER A 279 15.17 -5.17 9.50
CA SER A 279 15.48 -3.79 9.91
C SER A 279 15.49 -2.83 8.72
N PRO A 280 14.74 -1.72 8.77
CA PRO A 280 14.73 -0.71 7.72
C PRO A 280 15.97 0.19 7.72
N ARG A 281 16.90 -0.01 8.65
CA ARG A 281 18.02 0.90 8.93
C ARG A 281 18.84 1.23 7.68
N LEU A 282 19.24 0.21 6.91
CA LEU A 282 20.06 0.44 5.70
C LEU A 282 19.35 1.30 4.65
N ALA A 283 18.04 1.10 4.46
CA ALA A 283 17.23 1.92 3.56
C ALA A 283 17.09 3.36 4.08
N LEU A 284 16.87 3.53 5.38
CA LEU A 284 16.78 4.86 6.01
C LEU A 284 18.11 5.59 5.99
N ASP A 285 19.24 4.90 6.23
CA ASP A 285 20.59 5.47 6.16
C ASP A 285 20.91 5.97 4.74
N ALA A 286 20.52 5.22 3.69
CA ALA A 286 20.67 5.65 2.30
C ALA A 286 19.89 6.94 2.00
N MET A 287 18.67 7.04 2.51
CA MET A 287 17.82 8.23 2.38
C MET A 287 18.42 9.44 3.13
N HIS A 288 18.91 9.24 4.36
CA HIS A 288 19.52 10.31 5.15
C HIS A 288 20.79 10.82 4.47
N LYS A 289 21.66 9.93 4.00
CA LYS A 289 22.89 10.29 3.30
C LYS A 289 22.63 11.12 2.05
N ALA A 290 21.67 10.72 1.23
CA ALA A 290 21.32 11.46 0.02
C ALA A 290 20.78 12.87 0.33
N ARG A 291 19.97 12.99 1.39
CA ARG A 291 19.46 14.28 1.87
C ARG A 291 20.59 15.19 2.34
N ASP A 292 21.54 14.67 3.12
CA ASP A 292 22.65 15.43 3.65
C ASP A 292 23.55 15.92 2.50
N GLU A 293 23.84 15.07 1.50
CA GLU A 293 24.59 15.45 0.28
C GLU A 293 23.86 16.54 -0.53
N GLU A 294 22.52 16.49 -0.62
CA GLU A 294 21.74 17.49 -1.33
C GLU A 294 21.75 18.83 -0.59
N GLN A 295 21.67 18.83 0.74
CA GLN A 295 21.77 20.01 1.57
C GLN A 295 23.16 20.68 1.46
N GLU A 296 24.23 19.87 1.49
CA GLU A 296 25.59 20.37 1.28
C GLU A 296 25.77 21.03 -0.09
N LYS A 297 25.26 20.39 -1.15
CA LYS A 297 25.29 20.95 -2.52
C LYS A 297 24.49 22.25 -2.62
N ALA A 298 23.34 22.32 -1.97
CA ALA A 298 22.52 23.53 -1.95
C ALA A 298 23.21 24.68 -1.19
N ALA A 299 23.81 24.37 -0.03
CA ALA A 299 24.58 25.35 0.75
C ALA A 299 25.81 25.88 -0.02
N ALA A 300 26.58 25.00 -0.66
CA ALA A 300 27.72 25.38 -1.49
C ALA A 300 27.30 26.28 -2.67
N LYS A 301 26.17 25.98 -3.29
CA LYS A 301 25.60 26.77 -4.40
C LYS A 301 25.17 28.18 -3.94
N ALA A 302 24.55 28.26 -2.78
CA ALA A 302 24.14 29.53 -2.18
C ALA A 302 25.35 30.40 -1.81
N GLN A 303 26.39 29.80 -1.22
CA GLN A 303 27.66 30.50 -0.91
C GLN A 303 28.36 31.02 -2.17
N ALA A 304 28.42 30.22 -3.23
CA ALA A 304 29.01 30.62 -4.50
C ALA A 304 28.24 31.76 -5.17
N GLN A 305 26.90 31.77 -5.06
CA GLN A 305 26.08 32.89 -5.56
C GLN A 305 26.28 34.16 -4.74
N ALA A 306 26.35 34.08 -3.43
CA ALA A 306 26.60 35.20 -2.54
C ALA A 306 28.00 35.82 -2.81
N ALA A 307 29.01 34.98 -2.99
CA ALA A 307 30.36 35.44 -3.34
C ALA A 307 30.42 36.19 -4.68
N LYS A 308 29.67 35.69 -5.70
CA LYS A 308 29.55 36.37 -7.00
C LYS A 308 28.84 37.74 -6.91
N GLN A 309 27.82 37.84 -6.07
CA GLN A 309 27.09 39.12 -5.85
C GLN A 309 27.97 40.15 -5.13
N THR A 310 28.74 39.69 -4.11
CA THR A 310 29.67 40.56 -3.38
C THR A 310 30.82 41.06 -4.25
N SER A 311 31.32 40.22 -5.17
CA SER A 311 32.37 40.62 -6.12
C SER A 311 31.88 41.63 -7.17
N LYS A 312 30.62 41.50 -7.63
CA LYS A 312 29.99 42.47 -8.55
C LYS A 312 29.74 43.82 -7.87
N ALA A 313 29.33 43.82 -6.61
CA ALA A 313 29.07 45.04 -5.83
C ALA A 313 30.37 45.82 -5.50
N LYS A 314 31.52 45.13 -5.47
CA LYS A 314 32.84 45.77 -5.28
C LYS A 314 33.48 46.30 -6.57
N ALA A 315 32.96 45.89 -7.73
CA ALA A 315 33.49 46.31 -9.05
C ALA A 315 32.66 47.41 -9.70
N ALA A 316 31.54 47.83 -9.09
CA ALA A 316 30.73 48.97 -9.45
C ALA A 316 30.99 50.16 -8.48
#